data_8e65a25e69f409ffe3cda78a9ff6c916
#
_entry.id   8e65a25e69f409ffe3cda78a9ff6c916
#
_cell.length_a   1.000
_cell.length_b   1.000
_cell.length_c   1.000
_cell.angle_alpha   90.00
_cell.angle_beta   90.00
_cell.angle_gamma   90.00
#
_symmetry.space_group_name_H-M   'P 1'
#
loop_
_entity.id
_entity.type
_entity.pdbx_description
1 polymer ?
#
loop_
_entity_poly.entity_id
_entity_poly.type
_entity_poly.pdbx_seq_one_letter_code
_entity_poly.pdbx_strand_id
1 'polypeptide(L)'
;ASAALEEDKVFADEVFYDSGYVKIKDRTIKNWTSRPYGSLTFRKAVEESVNTVFVQVANRLGAETFRKYIEAFGYGSKTGIEIPGEAEGIIYPLSKTGEVELATMSFGQSISVTPLQMINSVAAIANEGKLLKPTLIKEIWDYKGNIIHRHEKEEVKASVSPLPASKVMDL
;
A
#
# COMPACT_ATOMS: atom_id res chain seq x y z
N ALA A 1 -1.23 4.89 4.31
CA ALA A 1 -0.29 5.81 4.96
C ALA A 1 0.53 6.59 3.93
N SER A 2 1.40 5.92 3.16
CA SER A 2 2.35 6.54 2.21
C SER A 2 1.73 7.57 1.29
N ALA A 3 0.63 7.23 0.61
CA ALA A 3 -0.09 8.14 -0.28
C ALA A 3 -0.59 9.41 0.43
N ALA A 4 -1.07 9.28 1.65
CA ALA A 4 -1.59 10.42 2.40
C ALA A 4 -0.47 11.37 2.88
N LEU A 5 0.70 10.84 3.19
CA LEU A 5 1.90 11.62 3.49
C LEU A 5 2.48 12.29 2.24
N GLU A 6 2.46 11.60 1.09
CA GLU A 6 2.91 12.15 -0.20
C GLU A 6 2.04 13.33 -0.66
N GLU A 7 0.73 13.24 -0.48
CA GLU A 7 -0.24 14.25 -0.88
C GLU A 7 -0.52 15.31 0.21
N ASP A 8 0.30 15.36 1.26
CA ASP A 8 0.16 16.27 2.41
C ASP A 8 -1.25 16.27 3.02
N LYS A 9 -1.94 15.11 2.99
CA LYS A 9 -3.29 14.94 3.55
C LYS A 9 -3.26 14.60 5.03
N VAL A 10 -2.10 14.24 5.56
CA VAL A 10 -1.90 13.88 6.98
C VAL A 10 -0.43 14.11 7.38
N PHE A 11 -0.22 14.40 8.65
CA PHE A 11 1.10 14.45 9.29
C PHE A 11 1.20 13.39 10.37
N ALA A 12 2.40 12.89 10.65
CA ALA A 12 2.63 11.79 11.60
C ALA A 12 2.04 12.07 13.00
N ASP A 13 2.17 13.29 13.46
CA ASP A 13 1.71 13.71 14.81
C ASP A 13 0.33 14.39 14.79
N GLU A 14 -0.35 14.39 13.63
CA GLU A 14 -1.72 14.89 13.54
C GLU A 14 -2.66 14.04 14.40
N VAL A 15 -3.50 14.70 15.21
CA VAL A 15 -4.43 14.02 16.13
C VAL A 15 -5.75 13.72 15.42
N PHE A 16 -6.16 12.48 15.50
CA PHE A 16 -7.47 11.98 15.07
C PHE A 16 -8.31 11.58 16.28
N TYR A 17 -9.60 11.58 16.12
CA TYR A 17 -10.51 11.03 17.12
C TYR A 17 -11.14 9.73 16.62
N ASP A 18 -10.99 8.68 17.42
CA ASP A 18 -11.60 7.36 17.20
C ASP A 18 -12.70 7.08 18.21
N SER A 19 -13.94 6.98 17.73
CA SER A 19 -15.10 6.58 18.52
C SER A 19 -15.31 5.05 18.59
N GLY A 20 -14.39 4.27 18.00
CA GLY A 20 -14.47 2.82 17.88
C GLY A 20 -15.24 2.35 16.65
N TYR A 21 -15.98 3.22 15.97
CA TYR A 21 -16.69 2.92 14.74
C TYR A 21 -16.87 4.17 13.87
N VAL A 22 -17.11 3.93 12.58
CA VAL A 22 -17.52 4.96 11.61
C VAL A 22 -18.67 4.41 10.77
N LYS A 23 -19.67 5.24 10.52
CA LYS A 23 -20.81 4.88 9.66
C LYS A 23 -20.64 5.50 8.27
N ILE A 24 -20.63 4.66 7.26
CA ILE A 24 -20.57 5.05 5.85
C ILE A 24 -21.82 4.48 5.16
N LYS A 25 -22.75 5.35 4.80
CA LYS A 25 -24.09 4.98 4.28
C LYS A 25 -24.79 3.99 5.24
N ASP A 26 -25.08 2.79 4.76
CA ASP A 26 -25.74 1.70 5.49
C ASP A 26 -24.75 0.78 6.24
N ARG A 27 -23.44 0.99 6.08
CA ARG A 27 -22.39 0.17 6.69
C ARG A 27 -21.79 0.83 7.93
N THR A 28 -21.58 0.01 8.95
CA THR A 28 -20.83 0.39 10.14
C THR A 28 -19.50 -0.33 10.13
N ILE A 29 -18.43 0.43 10.03
CA ILE A 29 -17.04 -0.06 10.09
C ILE A 29 -16.56 0.11 11.54
N LYS A 30 -15.95 -0.94 12.10
CA LYS A 30 -15.42 -0.96 13.46
C LYS A 30 -13.93 -1.26 13.44
N ASN A 31 -13.27 -0.87 14.52
CA ASN A 31 -11.93 -1.38 14.79
C ASN A 31 -11.97 -2.88 15.09
N TRP A 32 -10.85 -3.56 15.00
CA TRP A 32 -10.73 -4.96 15.40
C TRP A 32 -10.88 -5.13 16.93
N THR A 33 -10.58 -4.07 17.70
CA THR A 33 -10.84 -4.00 19.14
C THR A 33 -12.29 -3.56 19.41
N SER A 34 -12.85 -3.99 20.54
CA SER A 34 -14.18 -3.56 20.98
C SER A 34 -14.18 -2.21 21.68
N ARG A 35 -13.02 -1.56 21.85
CA ARG A 35 -12.86 -0.31 22.59
C ARG A 35 -12.45 0.83 21.65
N PRO A 36 -13.01 2.04 21.82
CA PRO A 36 -12.50 3.22 21.14
C PRO A 36 -11.12 3.60 21.68
N TYR A 37 -10.27 4.14 20.82
CA TYR A 37 -8.97 4.69 21.22
C TYR A 37 -9.06 6.15 21.69
N GLY A 38 -10.16 6.85 21.37
CA GLY A 38 -10.28 8.28 21.67
C GLY A 38 -9.37 9.13 20.79
N SER A 39 -8.71 10.12 21.39
CA SER A 39 -7.74 10.97 20.68
C SER A 39 -6.39 10.28 20.59
N LEU A 40 -5.87 10.13 19.38
CA LEU A 40 -4.56 9.51 19.11
C LEU A 40 -3.91 10.15 17.89
N THR A 41 -2.58 10.11 17.82
CA THR A 41 -1.85 10.59 16.64
C THR A 41 -1.99 9.63 15.45
N PHE A 42 -1.76 10.13 14.23
CA PHE A 42 -1.74 9.27 13.05
C PHE A 42 -0.69 8.15 13.18
N ARG A 43 0.50 8.45 13.71
CA ARG A 43 1.53 7.46 14.06
C ARG A 43 0.93 6.33 14.91
N LYS A 44 0.27 6.69 16.00
CA LYS A 44 -0.34 5.70 16.90
C LYS A 44 -1.48 4.93 16.22
N ALA A 45 -2.23 5.58 15.33
CA ALA A 45 -3.27 4.91 14.56
C ALA A 45 -2.71 3.88 13.57
N VAL A 46 -1.53 4.13 13.00
CA VAL A 46 -0.82 3.17 12.13
C VAL A 46 -0.29 1.99 12.96
N GLU A 47 0.39 2.24 14.08
CA GLU A 47 0.88 1.20 15.00
C GLU A 47 -0.23 0.25 15.47
N GLU A 48 -1.38 0.80 15.87
CA GLU A 48 -2.52 0.05 16.40
C GLU A 48 -3.48 -0.45 15.31
N SER A 49 -3.21 -0.13 14.04
CA SER A 49 -4.06 -0.50 12.90
C SER A 49 -5.52 -0.05 13.08
N VAL A 50 -5.73 1.23 13.39
CA VAL A 50 -7.05 1.79 13.72
C VAL A 50 -7.85 2.05 12.44
N ASN A 51 -8.78 1.16 12.12
CA ASN A 51 -9.57 1.19 10.88
C ASN A 51 -10.31 2.51 10.67
N THR A 52 -10.89 3.08 11.73
CA THR A 52 -11.68 4.30 11.64
C THR A 52 -10.83 5.51 11.22
N VAL A 53 -9.56 5.55 11.64
CA VAL A 53 -8.63 6.60 11.23
C VAL A 53 -8.21 6.39 9.76
N PHE A 54 -7.95 5.15 9.33
CA PHE A 54 -7.66 4.88 7.93
C PHE A 54 -8.81 5.28 7.00
N VAL A 55 -10.06 5.08 7.42
CA VAL A 55 -11.24 5.56 6.68
C VAL A 55 -11.25 7.09 6.58
N GLN A 56 -10.99 7.81 7.67
CA GLN A 56 -10.92 9.28 7.66
C GLN A 56 -9.83 9.77 6.70
N VAL A 57 -8.65 9.15 6.73
CA VAL A 57 -7.53 9.50 5.86
C VAL A 57 -7.84 9.18 4.39
N ALA A 58 -8.45 8.03 4.10
CA ALA A 58 -8.84 7.66 2.74
C ALA A 58 -9.89 8.62 2.15
N ASN A 59 -10.84 9.08 2.96
CA ASN A 59 -11.81 10.07 2.54
C ASN A 59 -11.17 11.43 2.19
N ARG A 60 -10.12 11.85 2.92
CA ARG A 60 -9.34 13.05 2.58
C ARG A 60 -8.56 12.89 1.27
N LEU A 61 -8.07 11.68 1.01
CA LEU A 61 -7.30 11.36 -0.19
C LEU A 61 -8.20 11.30 -1.43
N GLY A 62 -9.41 10.75 -1.28
CA GLY A 62 -10.36 10.51 -2.36
C GLY A 62 -10.05 9.26 -3.17
N ALA A 63 -11.07 8.74 -3.86
CA ALA A 63 -11.00 7.46 -4.56
C ALA A 63 -10.00 7.45 -5.72
N GLU A 64 -9.92 8.54 -6.50
CA GLU A 64 -9.02 8.64 -7.65
C GLU A 64 -7.56 8.61 -7.22
N THR A 65 -7.20 9.46 -6.24
CA THR A 65 -5.84 9.52 -5.71
C THR A 65 -5.48 8.21 -5.02
N PHE A 66 -6.39 7.65 -4.22
CA PHE A 66 -6.18 6.35 -3.57
C PHE A 66 -5.89 5.26 -4.60
N ARG A 67 -6.66 5.19 -5.70
CA ARG A 67 -6.46 4.25 -6.80
C ARG A 67 -5.12 4.43 -7.50
N LYS A 68 -4.73 5.67 -7.80
CA LYS A 68 -3.42 6.00 -8.38
C LYS A 68 -2.27 5.37 -7.58
N TYR A 69 -2.34 5.46 -6.24
CA TYR A 69 -1.29 4.88 -5.39
C TYR A 69 -1.37 3.36 -5.28
N ILE A 70 -2.56 2.74 -5.28
CA ILE A 70 -2.68 1.28 -5.39
C ILE A 70 -1.91 0.78 -6.63
N GLU A 71 -2.12 1.42 -7.78
CA GLU A 71 -1.44 1.08 -9.03
C GLU A 71 0.05 1.43 -9.00
N ALA A 72 0.42 2.54 -8.37
CA ALA A 72 1.81 2.94 -8.21
C ALA A 72 2.62 1.93 -7.38
N PHE A 73 2.02 1.31 -6.37
CA PHE A 73 2.62 0.24 -5.59
C PHE A 73 2.57 -1.15 -6.25
N GLY A 74 2.11 -1.24 -7.51
CA GLY A 74 2.14 -2.46 -8.32
C GLY A 74 0.98 -3.42 -8.08
N TYR A 75 -0.03 -3.02 -7.31
CA TYR A 75 -1.21 -3.85 -7.12
C TYR A 75 -2.10 -3.87 -8.38
N GLY A 76 -2.72 -5.02 -8.64
CA GLY A 76 -3.59 -5.23 -9.80
C GLY A 76 -2.85 -5.49 -11.11
N SER A 77 -1.54 -5.72 -11.07
CA SER A 77 -0.70 -6.05 -12.22
C SER A 77 0.30 -7.14 -11.85
N LYS A 78 0.76 -7.93 -12.81
CA LYS A 78 1.86 -8.87 -12.61
C LYS A 78 3.13 -8.12 -12.24
N THR A 79 3.94 -8.68 -11.36
CA THR A 79 5.24 -8.10 -10.99
C THR A 79 6.30 -8.33 -12.06
N GLY A 80 6.07 -9.31 -12.96
CA GLY A 80 7.00 -9.70 -14.01
C GLY A 80 8.15 -10.59 -13.53
N ILE A 81 8.00 -11.22 -12.35
CA ILE A 81 8.96 -12.24 -11.89
C ILE A 81 9.02 -13.41 -12.87
N GLU A 82 10.17 -14.09 -12.97
CA GLU A 82 10.44 -15.16 -13.96
C GLU A 82 9.74 -16.49 -13.64
N ILE A 83 8.61 -16.47 -12.92
CA ILE A 83 7.84 -17.68 -12.58
C ILE A 83 6.57 -17.73 -13.44
N PRO A 84 6.26 -18.87 -14.09
CA PRO A 84 5.01 -19.04 -14.80
C PRO A 84 3.81 -19.06 -13.84
N GLY A 85 2.65 -18.59 -14.32
CA GLY A 85 1.40 -18.65 -13.54
C GLY A 85 1.20 -17.52 -12.54
N GLU A 86 1.95 -16.43 -12.64
CA GLU A 86 1.76 -15.27 -11.76
C GLU A 86 0.34 -14.68 -11.93
N ALA A 87 -0.35 -14.47 -10.79
CA ALA A 87 -1.66 -13.82 -10.74
C ALA A 87 -1.52 -12.30 -10.57
N GLU A 88 -2.53 -11.56 -11.05
CA GLU A 88 -2.56 -10.08 -10.98
C GLU A 88 -3.25 -9.55 -9.73
N GLY A 89 -3.92 -10.44 -8.96
CA GLY A 89 -4.83 -10.00 -7.90
C GLY A 89 -6.14 -9.46 -8.48
N ILE A 90 -6.98 -8.87 -7.63
CA ILE A 90 -8.27 -8.31 -8.03
C ILE A 90 -8.40 -6.94 -7.40
N ILE A 91 -8.46 -5.91 -8.24
CA ILE A 91 -8.72 -4.53 -7.84
C ILE A 91 -9.96 -4.05 -8.62
N TYR A 92 -11.00 -3.66 -7.91
CA TYR A 92 -12.22 -3.16 -8.55
C TYR A 92 -11.94 -1.90 -9.37
N PRO A 93 -12.59 -1.72 -10.52
CA PRO A 93 -12.43 -0.51 -11.33
C PRO A 93 -12.96 0.72 -10.57
N LEU A 94 -12.39 1.89 -10.84
CA LEU A 94 -12.75 3.15 -10.16
C LEU A 94 -14.26 3.45 -10.27
N SER A 95 -14.88 3.12 -11.40
CA SER A 95 -16.34 3.29 -11.62
C SER A 95 -17.22 2.48 -10.65
N LYS A 96 -16.67 1.46 -9.98
CA LYS A 96 -17.32 0.65 -8.96
C LYS A 96 -16.80 0.94 -7.54
N THR A 97 -15.94 1.93 -7.38
CA THR A 97 -15.38 2.33 -6.10
C THR A 97 -16.17 3.48 -5.52
N GLY A 98 -17.22 3.14 -4.77
CA GLY A 98 -17.99 4.11 -3.99
C GLY A 98 -17.35 4.41 -2.64
N GLU A 99 -18.05 5.17 -1.79
CA GLU A 99 -17.57 5.55 -0.46
C GLU A 99 -17.31 4.32 0.45
N VAL A 100 -18.16 3.30 0.34
CA VAL A 100 -18.02 2.06 1.15
C VAL A 100 -16.80 1.28 0.70
N GLU A 101 -16.60 1.13 -0.60
CA GLU A 101 -15.45 0.43 -1.17
C GLU A 101 -14.13 1.16 -0.83
N LEU A 102 -14.09 2.49 -0.97
CA LEU A 102 -12.93 3.29 -0.57
C LEU A 102 -12.62 3.10 0.92
N ALA A 103 -13.64 3.18 1.77
CA ALA A 103 -13.48 3.00 3.20
C ALA A 103 -12.92 1.61 3.54
N THR A 104 -13.46 0.54 2.94
CA THR A 104 -13.01 -0.84 3.22
C THR A 104 -11.61 -1.12 2.64
N MET A 105 -11.30 -0.60 1.46
CA MET A 105 -9.95 -0.71 0.89
C MET A 105 -8.88 -0.03 1.74
N SER A 106 -9.23 1.03 2.49
CA SER A 106 -8.27 1.79 3.29
C SER A 106 -7.59 0.98 4.39
N PHE A 107 -8.20 -0.12 4.83
CA PHE A 107 -7.65 -1.06 5.81
C PHE A 107 -7.55 -2.50 5.26
N GLY A 108 -7.42 -2.63 3.93
CA GLY A 108 -7.06 -3.90 3.27
C GLY A 108 -8.21 -4.85 2.97
N GLN A 109 -9.46 -4.40 3.05
CA GLN A 109 -10.62 -5.17 2.59
C GLN A 109 -11.05 -4.75 1.18
N SER A 110 -11.87 -5.56 0.52
CA SER A 110 -12.37 -5.30 -0.85
C SER A 110 -11.28 -5.20 -1.93
N ILE A 111 -10.09 -5.72 -1.66
CA ILE A 111 -9.02 -5.95 -2.64
C ILE A 111 -8.41 -7.33 -2.43
N SER A 112 -7.95 -7.95 -3.52
CA SER A 112 -7.17 -9.19 -3.47
C SER A 112 -5.80 -8.94 -4.08
N VAL A 113 -4.75 -9.24 -3.34
CA VAL A 113 -3.37 -9.03 -3.77
C VAL A 113 -2.57 -10.31 -3.58
N THR A 114 -1.54 -10.51 -4.39
CA THR A 114 -0.65 -11.65 -4.19
C THR A 114 0.35 -11.38 -3.07
N PRO A 115 0.86 -12.42 -2.39
CA PRO A 115 1.95 -12.24 -1.42
C PRO A 115 3.17 -11.54 -2.02
N LEU A 116 3.47 -11.79 -3.29
CA LEU A 116 4.58 -11.15 -3.98
C LEU A 116 4.34 -9.65 -4.20
N GLN A 117 3.13 -9.25 -4.62
CA GLN A 117 2.76 -7.83 -4.70
C GLN A 117 2.86 -7.14 -3.34
N MET A 118 2.41 -7.81 -2.28
CA MET A 118 2.46 -7.27 -0.93
C MET A 118 3.90 -7.01 -0.49
N ILE A 119 4.79 -8.00 -0.57
CA ILE A 119 6.18 -7.83 -0.16
C ILE A 119 6.92 -6.82 -1.03
N ASN A 120 6.63 -6.80 -2.34
CA ASN A 120 7.25 -5.86 -3.27
C ASN A 120 6.85 -4.40 -2.98
N SER A 121 5.58 -4.18 -2.60
CA SER A 121 5.10 -2.84 -2.20
C SER A 121 5.75 -2.35 -0.90
N VAL A 122 5.97 -3.24 0.08
CA VAL A 122 6.71 -2.90 1.31
C VAL A 122 8.18 -2.65 1.00
N ALA A 123 8.78 -3.46 0.13
CA ALA A 123 10.15 -3.27 -0.33
C ALA A 123 10.33 -1.93 -1.05
N ALA A 124 9.32 -1.46 -1.81
CA ALA A 124 9.37 -0.15 -2.44
C ALA A 124 9.49 0.99 -1.42
N ILE A 125 8.78 0.91 -0.28
CA ILE A 125 8.90 1.89 0.81
C ILE A 125 10.33 1.89 1.37
N ALA A 126 10.87 0.70 1.67
CA ALA A 126 12.24 0.54 2.18
C ALA A 126 13.31 0.97 1.14
N ASN A 127 12.96 0.99 -0.14
CA ASN A 127 13.82 1.39 -1.26
C ASN A 127 13.50 2.81 -1.75
N GLU A 128 13.32 3.75 -0.83
CA GLU A 128 13.09 5.18 -1.13
C GLU A 128 11.89 5.45 -2.05
N GLY A 129 10.87 4.60 -1.98
CA GLY A 129 9.66 4.70 -2.79
C GLY A 129 9.75 4.08 -4.18
N LYS A 130 10.86 3.44 -4.54
CA LYS A 130 11.10 2.84 -5.86
C LYS A 130 10.64 1.40 -5.91
N LEU A 131 9.64 1.12 -6.75
CA LEU A 131 9.18 -0.23 -7.02
C LEU A 131 10.11 -0.90 -8.02
N LEU A 132 10.73 -2.00 -7.60
CA LEU A 132 11.63 -2.80 -8.44
C LEU A 132 10.89 -4.03 -8.99
N LYS A 133 11.32 -4.49 -10.16
CA LYS A 133 10.93 -5.81 -10.66
C LYS A 133 11.63 -6.89 -9.83
N PRO A 134 10.87 -7.79 -9.18
CA PRO A 134 11.46 -8.89 -8.45
C PRO A 134 12.11 -9.89 -9.39
N THR A 135 13.20 -10.51 -8.97
CA THR A 135 13.90 -11.55 -9.73
C THR A 135 14.34 -12.69 -8.82
N LEU A 136 14.42 -13.88 -9.38
CA LEU A 136 15.00 -15.06 -8.74
C LEU A 136 16.39 -15.38 -9.28
N ILE A 137 16.70 -14.89 -10.49
CA ILE A 137 17.93 -15.21 -11.19
C ILE A 137 18.92 -14.06 -11.02
N LYS A 138 19.93 -14.28 -10.20
CA LYS A 138 21.00 -13.30 -10.02
C LYS A 138 21.99 -13.34 -11.16
N GLU A 139 22.44 -14.55 -11.55
CA GLU A 139 23.43 -14.74 -12.58
C GLU A 139 23.22 -16.09 -13.30
N ILE A 140 23.57 -16.15 -14.58
CA ILE A 140 23.64 -17.38 -15.38
C ILE A 140 25.09 -17.53 -15.83
N TRP A 141 25.65 -18.72 -15.67
CA TRP A 141 27.03 -19.04 -15.99
C TRP A 141 27.08 -20.11 -17.07
N ASP A 142 28.08 -20.05 -17.95
CA ASP A 142 28.35 -21.15 -18.88
C ASP A 142 29.13 -22.28 -18.18
N TYR A 143 29.35 -23.39 -18.92
CA TYR A 143 30.08 -24.54 -18.39
C TYR A 143 31.58 -24.29 -18.16
N LYS A 144 32.13 -23.16 -18.66
CA LYS A 144 33.51 -22.70 -18.46
C LYS A 144 33.63 -21.73 -17.28
N GLY A 145 32.53 -21.36 -16.62
CA GLY A 145 32.53 -20.41 -15.52
C GLY A 145 32.47 -18.93 -15.96
N ASN A 146 32.13 -18.63 -17.21
CA ASN A 146 31.91 -17.25 -17.63
C ASN A 146 30.44 -16.84 -17.35
N ILE A 147 30.24 -15.61 -16.91
CA ILE A 147 28.90 -15.05 -16.71
C ILE A 147 28.29 -14.75 -18.08
N ILE A 148 27.17 -15.42 -18.40
CA ILE A 148 26.40 -15.18 -19.61
C ILE A 148 25.35 -14.09 -19.40
N HIS A 149 24.79 -14.05 -18.18
CA HIS A 149 23.80 -13.07 -17.78
C HIS A 149 24.00 -12.68 -16.32
N ARG A 150 23.89 -11.40 -16.03
CA ARG A 150 23.84 -10.86 -14.67
C ARG A 150 22.62 -9.96 -14.56
N HIS A 151 21.78 -10.22 -13.57
CA HIS A 151 20.61 -9.38 -13.32
C HIS A 151 21.07 -7.98 -12.87
N GLU A 152 20.52 -6.96 -13.51
CA GLU A 152 20.60 -5.57 -13.06
C GLU A 152 19.29 -5.14 -12.45
N LYS A 153 19.33 -4.28 -11.42
CA LYS A 153 18.12 -3.77 -10.78
C LYS A 153 17.28 -3.00 -11.79
N GLU A 154 16.06 -3.45 -12.02
CA GLU A 154 15.11 -2.81 -12.92
C GLU A 154 14.08 -2.04 -12.08
N GLU A 155 14.12 -0.70 -12.13
CA GLU A 155 13.11 0.16 -11.53
C GLU A 155 11.89 0.20 -12.45
N VAL A 156 10.75 -0.27 -11.94
CA VAL A 156 9.48 -0.28 -12.69
C VAL A 156 8.86 1.12 -12.66
N LYS A 157 8.79 1.73 -11.47
CA LYS A 157 8.25 3.07 -11.25
C LYS A 157 8.55 3.59 -9.83
N ALA A 158 8.45 4.91 -9.66
CA ALA A 158 8.38 5.51 -8.35
C ALA A 158 6.95 5.43 -7.81
N SER A 159 6.77 4.82 -6.64
CA SER A 159 5.47 4.70 -5.97
C SER A 159 5.16 5.92 -5.13
N VAL A 160 6.15 6.42 -4.41
CA VAL A 160 6.14 7.66 -3.61
C VAL A 160 7.53 8.30 -3.64
N SER A 161 7.63 9.56 -3.25
CA SER A 161 8.90 10.25 -3.11
C SER A 161 9.73 9.72 -1.93
N PRO A 162 11.07 9.91 -1.91
CA PRO A 162 11.92 9.38 -0.84
C PRO A 162 11.55 9.89 0.56
N LEU A 163 11.17 11.16 0.69
CA LEU A 163 10.84 11.74 2.00
C LEU A 163 9.57 11.13 2.63
N PRO A 164 8.41 11.02 1.93
CA PRO A 164 7.27 10.25 2.42
C PRO A 164 7.57 8.79 2.68
N ALA A 165 8.39 8.13 1.87
CA ALA A 165 8.83 6.76 2.12
C ALA A 165 9.58 6.65 3.46
N SER A 166 10.55 7.53 3.72
CA SER A 166 11.25 7.61 5.00
C SER A 166 10.31 7.87 6.17
N LYS A 167 9.38 8.82 6.04
CA LYS A 167 8.38 9.10 7.09
C LYS A 167 7.52 7.87 7.43
N VAL A 168 7.20 7.01 6.46
CA VAL A 168 6.46 5.76 6.71
C VAL A 168 7.31 4.76 7.48
N MET A 169 8.61 4.71 7.23
CA MET A 169 9.54 3.85 7.99
C MET A 169 9.67 4.28 9.45
N ASP A 170 9.38 5.55 9.74
CA ASP A 170 9.44 6.12 11.09
C ASP A 170 8.09 6.07 11.83
N LEU A 171 7.00 5.64 11.16
CA LEU A 171 5.68 5.46 11.80
C LEU A 171 5.62 4.20 12.63
#